data_8586857a791685bb9ef75bebeed837b3
#
_entry.id   8586857a791685bb9ef75bebeed837b3
#
_cell.length_a   1.000
_cell.length_b   1.000
_cell.length_c   1.000
_cell.angle_alpha   90.00
_cell.angle_beta   90.00
_cell.angle_gamma   90.00
#
_symmetry.space_group_name_H-M   'P 1'
#
loop_
_entity.id
_entity.type
_entity.pdbx_description
1 polymer ?
#
loop_
_entity_poly.entity_id
_entity_poly.type
_entity_poly.pdbx_seq_one_letter_code
_entity_poly.pdbx_strand_id
1 'polypeptide(L)'
;MSESVYLATADRMLTSVIRGTRGTWPRACAWLLRHELEAAMDGYWARVCPEIGQATAQRPKLLLLAHYAGPEVGRRASYLWWALSRAGHHHPHELGVTAAELALLRTELLDVITLLDHSEASTC
;
A
#
# COMPACT_ATOMS: atom_id res chain seq x y z
N MET A 1 -16.06 10.37 -3.71
CA MET A 1 -14.59 10.32 -3.73
C MET A 1 -14.13 9.82 -5.08
N SER A 2 -13.18 10.52 -5.63
CA SER A 2 -12.58 10.06 -6.89
C SER A 2 -11.67 8.87 -6.62
N GLU A 3 -11.75 7.88 -7.47
CA GLU A 3 -10.88 6.73 -7.41
C GLU A 3 -9.45 7.15 -7.77
N SER A 4 -8.48 6.60 -7.06
CA SER A 4 -7.07 6.88 -7.34
C SER A 4 -6.67 6.31 -8.70
N VAL A 5 -5.83 7.04 -9.42
CA VAL A 5 -5.25 6.60 -10.68
C VAL A 5 -4.43 5.32 -10.49
N TYR A 6 -3.68 5.23 -9.41
CA TYR A 6 -2.87 4.04 -9.09
C TYR A 6 -3.73 2.82 -8.89
N LEU A 7 -4.81 2.96 -8.10
CA LEU A 7 -5.71 1.87 -7.80
C LEU A 7 -6.46 1.42 -9.05
N ALA A 8 -6.99 2.36 -9.84
CA ALA A 8 -7.68 2.06 -11.08
C ALA A 8 -6.78 1.34 -12.07
N THR A 9 -5.52 1.76 -12.19
CA THR A 9 -4.56 1.13 -13.08
C THR A 9 -4.21 -0.29 -12.60
N ALA A 10 -4.01 -0.47 -11.29
CA ALA A 10 -3.78 -1.80 -10.73
C ALA A 10 -4.97 -2.74 -10.98
N ASP A 11 -6.17 -2.24 -10.84
CA ASP A 11 -7.39 -3.02 -11.10
C ASP A 11 -7.48 -3.47 -12.54
N ARG A 12 -7.14 -2.59 -13.49
CA ARG A 12 -7.08 -2.96 -14.90
C ARG A 12 -6.04 -4.05 -15.16
N MET A 13 -4.89 -3.98 -14.51
CA MET A 13 -3.85 -5.00 -14.63
C MET A 13 -4.32 -6.35 -14.12
N LEU A 14 -4.97 -6.38 -12.95
CA LEU A 14 -5.51 -7.60 -12.36
C LEU A 14 -6.57 -8.23 -13.27
N THR A 15 -7.44 -7.42 -13.86
CA THR A 15 -8.47 -7.88 -14.79
C THR A 15 -7.85 -8.42 -16.08
N SER A 16 -6.82 -7.74 -16.59
CA SER A 16 -6.14 -8.12 -17.84
C SER A 16 -5.42 -9.45 -17.77
N VAL A 17 -5.03 -9.88 -16.58
CA VAL A 17 -4.36 -11.17 -16.36
C VAL A 17 -5.19 -12.35 -16.84
N ILE A 18 -6.49 -12.24 -16.76
CA ILE A 18 -7.42 -13.27 -17.27
C ILE A 18 -7.19 -13.53 -18.75
N ARG A 19 -6.59 -12.59 -19.47
CA ARG A 19 -6.34 -12.69 -20.92
C ARG A 19 -4.93 -13.18 -21.26
N GLY A 20 -4.18 -13.69 -20.27
CA GLY A 20 -2.88 -14.31 -20.52
C GLY A 20 -1.72 -13.36 -20.74
N THR A 21 -1.77 -12.16 -20.20
CA THR A 21 -0.63 -11.25 -20.22
C THR A 21 0.53 -11.86 -19.42
N ARG A 22 1.69 -11.94 -20.04
CA ARG A 22 2.91 -12.44 -19.42
C ARG A 22 3.86 -11.29 -19.15
N GLY A 23 4.76 -11.46 -18.20
CA GLY A 23 5.88 -10.56 -17.99
C GLY A 23 5.85 -9.83 -16.67
N THR A 24 6.08 -8.52 -16.70
CA THR A 24 6.35 -7.70 -15.53
C THR A 24 5.10 -7.13 -14.85
N TRP A 25 3.91 -7.47 -15.31
CA TRP A 25 2.67 -6.92 -14.76
C TRP A 25 2.51 -7.15 -13.25
N PRO A 26 2.90 -8.33 -12.67
CA PRO A 26 2.72 -8.51 -11.22
C PRO A 26 3.55 -7.51 -10.41
N ARG A 27 4.79 -7.24 -10.85
CA ARG A 27 5.64 -6.25 -10.19
C ARG A 27 5.10 -4.85 -10.36
N ALA A 28 4.63 -4.52 -11.57
CA ALA A 28 4.04 -3.21 -11.84
C ALA A 28 2.77 -3.00 -11.02
N CYS A 29 1.92 -4.01 -10.92
CA CYS A 29 0.71 -3.96 -10.10
C CYS A 29 1.05 -3.75 -8.62
N ALA A 30 2.01 -4.52 -8.08
CA ALA A 30 2.47 -4.38 -6.71
C ALA A 30 3.01 -2.97 -6.44
N TRP A 31 3.77 -2.43 -7.39
CA TRP A 31 4.32 -1.08 -7.31
C TRP A 31 3.20 -0.03 -7.22
N LEU A 32 2.17 -0.17 -8.07
CA LEU A 32 1.03 0.75 -8.07
C LEU A 32 0.25 0.67 -6.76
N LEU A 33 0.03 -0.53 -6.23
CA LEU A 33 -0.64 -0.70 -4.94
C LEU A 33 0.18 -0.11 -3.80
N ARG A 34 1.50 -0.27 -3.83
CA ARG A 34 2.39 0.33 -2.84
C ARG A 34 2.31 1.85 -2.88
N HIS A 35 2.31 2.44 -4.08
CA HIS A 35 2.17 3.89 -4.22
C HIS A 35 0.82 4.39 -3.70
N GLU A 36 -0.24 3.61 -3.89
CA GLU A 36 -1.55 3.95 -3.31
C GLU A 36 -1.51 3.94 -1.79
N LEU A 37 -0.85 2.95 -1.19
CA LEU A 37 -0.68 2.89 0.26
C LEU A 37 0.13 4.10 0.76
N GLU A 38 1.22 4.42 0.08
CA GLU A 38 2.06 5.56 0.44
C GLU A 38 1.30 6.87 0.33
N ALA A 39 0.48 7.03 -0.71
CA ALA A 39 -0.37 8.21 -0.86
C ALA A 39 -1.40 8.33 0.26
N ALA A 40 -2.00 7.21 0.66
CA ALA A 40 -2.95 7.19 1.78
C ALA A 40 -2.28 7.56 3.10
N MET A 41 -1.08 7.06 3.34
CA MET A 41 -0.30 7.42 4.53
C MET A 41 0.13 8.90 4.51
N ASP A 42 0.53 9.40 3.34
CA ASP A 42 0.89 10.81 3.19
C ASP A 42 -0.31 11.71 3.50
N GLY A 43 -1.49 11.33 3.04
CA GLY A 43 -2.74 12.04 3.35
C GLY A 43 -3.05 12.04 4.85
N TYR A 44 -2.82 10.90 5.50
CA TYR A 44 -2.97 10.79 6.95
C TYR A 44 -2.03 11.75 7.68
N TRP A 45 -0.72 11.73 7.34
CA TRP A 45 0.27 12.60 7.98
C TRP A 45 0.00 14.07 7.72
N ALA A 46 -0.43 14.43 6.51
CA ALA A 46 -0.78 15.82 6.19
C ALA A 46 -1.89 16.34 7.10
N ARG A 47 -2.80 15.46 7.50
CA ARG A 47 -3.93 15.78 8.36
C ARG A 47 -3.57 15.79 9.85
N VAL A 48 -2.70 14.83 10.26
CA VAL A 48 -2.42 14.54 11.68
C VAL A 48 -1.14 15.19 12.16
N CYS A 49 -0.06 15.07 11.40
CA CYS A 49 1.24 15.63 11.77
C CYS A 49 2.08 15.84 10.51
N PRO A 50 1.95 17.02 9.86
CA PRO A 50 2.64 17.28 8.60
C PRO A 50 4.16 17.14 8.68
N GLU A 51 4.75 17.40 9.84
CA GLU A 51 6.20 17.28 10.04
C GLU A 51 6.69 15.86 9.79
N ILE A 52 5.91 14.87 10.24
CA ILE A 52 6.25 13.45 10.00
C ILE A 52 6.11 13.14 8.51
N GLY A 53 5.08 13.67 7.87
CA GLY A 53 4.85 13.45 6.43
C GLY A 53 5.98 13.95 5.55
N GLN A 54 6.73 14.94 6.01
CA GLN A 54 7.85 15.52 5.26
C GLN A 54 9.11 14.65 5.29
N ALA A 55 9.18 13.66 6.19
CA ALA A 55 10.29 12.73 6.21
C ALA A 55 10.27 11.87 4.95
N THR A 56 11.45 11.55 4.41
CA THR A 56 11.55 10.80 3.16
C THR A 56 11.54 9.28 3.36
N ALA A 57 11.99 8.80 4.51
CA ALA A 57 12.09 7.37 4.79
C ALA A 57 10.76 6.82 5.30
N GLN A 58 10.28 5.73 4.69
CA GLN A 58 9.00 5.12 5.07
C GLN A 58 9.08 4.32 6.38
N ARG A 59 10.19 3.65 6.65
CA ARG A 59 10.29 2.78 7.85
C ARG A 59 10.01 3.53 9.14
N PRO A 60 10.66 4.67 9.42
CA PRO A 60 10.34 5.44 10.63
C PRO A 60 8.89 5.90 10.66
N LYS A 61 8.33 6.29 9.51
CA LYS A 61 6.93 6.72 9.44
C LYS A 61 5.98 5.58 9.76
N LEU A 62 6.27 4.36 9.34
CA LEU A 62 5.46 3.19 9.68
C LEU A 62 5.50 2.89 11.18
N LEU A 63 6.66 3.02 11.81
CA LEU A 63 6.77 2.86 13.26
C LEU A 63 5.96 3.91 14.01
N LEU A 64 6.03 5.16 13.56
CA LEU A 64 5.25 6.24 14.16
C LEU A 64 3.75 6.07 13.92
N LEU A 65 3.36 5.45 12.80
CA LEU A 65 1.97 5.18 12.50
C LEU A 65 1.30 4.32 13.58
N ALA A 66 2.01 3.34 14.11
CA ALA A 66 1.50 2.51 15.20
C ALA A 66 1.21 3.35 16.45
N HIS A 67 2.02 4.38 16.70
CA HIS A 67 1.83 5.28 17.83
C HIS A 67 0.63 6.22 17.60
N TYR A 68 0.48 6.77 16.40
CA TYR A 68 -0.56 7.77 16.10
C TYR A 68 -1.92 7.16 15.77
N ALA A 69 -1.95 6.13 14.94
CA ALA A 69 -3.19 5.51 14.46
C ALA A 69 -3.57 4.24 15.21
N GLY A 70 -2.69 3.79 16.11
CA GLY A 70 -2.90 2.58 16.89
C GLY A 70 -2.07 1.40 16.40
N PRO A 71 -1.78 0.44 17.32
CA PRO A 71 -0.91 -0.69 16.98
C PRO A 71 -1.47 -1.58 15.86
N GLU A 72 -2.78 -1.75 15.79
CA GLU A 72 -3.41 -2.57 14.75
C GLU A 72 -3.22 -1.98 13.37
N VAL A 73 -3.50 -0.68 13.21
CA VAL A 73 -3.32 0.01 11.93
C VAL A 73 -1.85 0.03 11.53
N GLY A 74 -0.97 0.31 12.48
CA GLY A 74 0.47 0.33 12.22
C GLY A 74 0.99 -1.03 11.76
N ARG A 75 0.56 -2.10 12.43
CA ARG A 75 0.96 -3.47 12.08
C ARG A 75 0.48 -3.85 10.68
N ARG A 76 -0.77 -3.57 10.37
CA ARG A 76 -1.36 -3.91 9.08
C ARG A 76 -0.72 -3.11 7.94
N ALA A 77 -0.50 -1.82 8.15
CA ALA A 77 0.16 -0.98 7.15
C ALA A 77 1.61 -1.42 6.92
N SER A 78 2.34 -1.75 7.98
CA SER A 78 3.72 -2.21 7.88
C SER A 78 3.83 -3.53 7.13
N TYR A 79 2.96 -4.49 7.45
CA TYR A 79 2.92 -5.77 6.75
C TYR A 79 2.62 -5.57 5.26
N LEU A 80 1.62 -4.76 4.96
CA LEU A 80 1.19 -4.50 3.59
C LEU A 80 2.30 -3.82 2.78
N TRP A 81 2.93 -2.80 3.36
CA TRP A 81 4.02 -2.09 2.69
C TRP A 81 5.19 -3.04 2.38
N TRP A 82 5.54 -3.88 3.36
CA TRP A 82 6.61 -4.86 3.19
C TRP A 82 6.25 -5.88 2.11
N ALA A 83 5.02 -6.43 2.16
CA ALA A 83 4.57 -7.43 1.18
C ALA A 83 4.54 -6.86 -0.24
N LEU A 84 4.05 -5.63 -0.40
CA LEU A 84 4.01 -4.97 -1.71
C LEU A 84 5.40 -4.62 -2.20
N SER A 85 6.29 -4.19 -1.32
CA SER A 85 7.67 -3.88 -1.67
C SER A 85 8.39 -5.15 -2.14
N ARG A 86 8.21 -6.26 -1.43
CA ARG A 86 8.79 -7.54 -1.81
C ARG A 86 8.24 -8.02 -3.16
N ALA A 87 6.93 -7.91 -3.37
CA ALA A 87 6.30 -8.31 -4.63
C ALA A 87 6.77 -7.45 -5.82
N GLY A 88 7.16 -6.20 -5.56
CA GLY A 88 7.67 -5.30 -6.58
C GLY A 88 9.14 -5.55 -6.96
N HIS A 89 9.88 -6.32 -6.16
CA HIS A 89 11.28 -6.62 -6.45
C HIS A 89 11.43 -7.87 -7.31
N HIS A 90 12.42 -7.85 -8.19
CA HIS A 90 12.74 -9.00 -9.03
C HIS A 90 13.68 -9.96 -8.28
N HIS A 91 13.21 -11.18 -8.07
CA HIS A 91 13.99 -12.26 -7.47
C HIS A 91 14.11 -13.40 -8.48
N PRO A 92 15.25 -13.55 -9.17
CA PRO A 92 15.38 -14.52 -10.27
C PRO A 92 15.11 -15.97 -9.86
N HIS A 93 15.31 -16.29 -8.59
CA HIS A 93 15.18 -17.66 -8.08
C HIS A 93 13.90 -17.89 -7.27
N GLU A 94 13.02 -16.90 -7.18
CA GLU A 94 11.76 -17.03 -6.45
C GLU A 94 10.59 -17.02 -7.41
N LEU A 95 9.54 -17.73 -7.03
CA LEU A 95 8.27 -17.64 -7.74
C LEU A 95 7.70 -16.23 -7.57
N GLY A 96 7.23 -15.65 -8.65
CA GLY A 96 6.59 -14.35 -8.62
C GLY A 96 5.26 -14.38 -7.86
N VAL A 97 4.82 -13.20 -7.42
CA VAL A 97 3.52 -13.04 -6.81
C VAL A 97 2.42 -13.39 -7.82
N THR A 98 1.37 -14.06 -7.35
CA THR A 98 0.23 -14.44 -8.19
C THR A 98 -0.83 -13.35 -8.25
N ALA A 99 -1.71 -13.42 -9.25
CA ALA A 99 -2.86 -12.54 -9.34
C ALA A 99 -3.76 -12.65 -8.10
N ALA A 100 -3.95 -13.88 -7.59
CA ALA A 100 -4.76 -14.11 -6.39
C ALA A 100 -4.13 -13.44 -5.16
N GLU A 101 -2.82 -13.55 -5.00
CA GLU A 101 -2.11 -12.88 -3.90
C GLU A 101 -2.21 -11.36 -4.00
N LEU A 102 -2.06 -10.81 -5.21
CA LEU A 102 -2.22 -9.37 -5.43
C LEU A 102 -3.64 -8.89 -5.15
N ALA A 103 -4.65 -9.69 -5.51
CA ALA A 103 -6.04 -9.37 -5.21
C ALA A 103 -6.29 -9.33 -3.70
N LEU A 104 -5.69 -10.26 -2.94
CA LEU A 104 -5.78 -10.24 -1.47
C LEU A 104 -5.07 -9.01 -0.89
N LEU A 105 -3.91 -8.66 -1.40
CA LEU A 105 -3.18 -7.46 -0.96
C LEU A 105 -3.97 -6.19 -1.27
N ARG A 106 -4.65 -6.15 -2.42
CA ARG A 106 -5.53 -5.03 -2.78
C ARG A 106 -6.68 -4.89 -1.78
N THR A 107 -7.32 -6.00 -1.41
CA THR A 107 -8.38 -5.98 -0.40
C THR A 107 -7.87 -5.45 0.94
N GLU A 108 -6.71 -5.94 1.37
CA GLU A 108 -6.06 -5.47 2.59
C GLU A 108 -5.74 -3.98 2.53
N LEU A 109 -5.28 -3.51 1.37
CA LEU A 109 -5.00 -2.10 1.14
C LEU A 109 -6.25 -1.23 1.33
N LEU A 110 -7.38 -1.64 0.77
CA LEU A 110 -8.63 -0.90 0.92
C LEU A 110 -9.05 -0.83 2.39
N ASP A 111 -8.88 -1.93 3.13
CA ASP A 111 -9.18 -1.95 4.56
C ASP A 111 -8.28 -0.99 5.34
N VAL A 112 -6.99 -0.98 5.04
CA VAL A 112 -6.02 -0.07 5.70
C VAL A 112 -6.37 1.38 5.38
N ILE A 113 -6.68 1.69 4.13
CA ILE A 113 -7.08 3.05 3.73
C ILE A 113 -8.31 3.49 4.52
N THR A 114 -9.31 2.62 4.65
CA THR A 114 -10.51 2.92 5.42
C THR A 114 -10.17 3.18 6.89
N LEU A 115 -9.30 2.36 7.48
CA LEU A 115 -8.86 2.55 8.86
C LEU A 115 -8.13 3.88 9.06
N LEU A 116 -7.28 4.27 8.12
CA LEU A 116 -6.57 5.56 8.17
C LEU A 116 -7.54 6.73 8.08
N ASP A 117 -8.54 6.63 7.21
CA ASP A 117 -9.52 7.70 7.02
C ASP A 117 -10.40 7.90 8.26
N HIS A 118 -10.63 6.85 9.03
CA HIS A 118 -11.49 6.89 10.21
C HIS A 118 -10.72 6.96 11.53
N SER A 119 -9.39 6.93 11.49
CA SER A 119 -8.57 7.05 12.69
C SER A 119 -8.68 8.44 13.30
N GLU A 120 -8.96 8.48 14.59
CA GLU A 120 -8.82 9.73 15.34
C GLU A 120 -7.33 9.97 15.60
N ALA A 121 -6.90 11.19 15.32
CA ALA A 121 -5.51 11.55 15.44
C ALA A 121 -5.12 11.85 16.87
N SER A 122 -4.02 11.25 17.32
CA SER A 122 -3.30 11.78 18.46
C SER A 122 -2.72 13.14 18.08
N THR A 123 -2.63 14.05 19.03
CA THR A 123 -2.04 15.36 18.76
C THR A 123 -0.56 15.22 18.40
N CYS A 124 -0.17 15.88 17.35
CA CYS A 124 1.21 15.94 16.91
C CYS A 124 2.13 16.59 17.95
#